data_5b7991764e8f9ba33814499f9cb79211
#
_entry.id   5b7991764e8f9ba33814499f9cb79211
#
_cell.length_a   1.000
_cell.length_b   1.000
_cell.length_c   1.000
_cell.angle_alpha   90.00
_cell.angle_beta   90.00
_cell.angle_gamma   90.00
#
_symmetry.space_group_name_H-M   'P 1'
#
loop_
_entity.id
_entity.type
_entity.pdbx_description
1 polymer ?
#
loop_
_entity_poly.entity_id
_entity_poly.type
_entity_poly.pdbx_seq_one_letter_code
_entity_poly.pdbx_strand_id
1 'polypeptide(L)'
;MKQFKLVLAGLAAVLLSGCALNVDTMGVAGMQTTRDGFKQALHKEYVALAKSENDEGDGADAEYFLGKAKDAGLGLDVLPQQMGERNLPGKTKGAIAAARTQLVNKLWNGAGELTPGPSARAQAMFDCWMQEQEENNQPDHIRACRQGFHAALFDMKVKEKMMAKMPAKMPMKKMAPPARMPAPYVVYFGFDSANITESEMVKVKQAYADYRL
;
A
#
# COMPACT_ATOMS: atom_id res chain seq x y z
N MET A 1 61.78 33.79 25.57
CA MET A 1 60.33 34.10 25.68
C MET A 1 59.61 33.45 24.45
N LYS A 2 58.99 32.33 24.65
CA LYS A 2 58.33 31.61 23.56
C LYS A 2 56.86 32.03 23.54
N GLN A 3 56.39 32.57 22.44
CA GLN A 3 55.02 32.99 22.19
C GLN A 3 54.18 31.76 21.90
N PHE A 4 53.20 31.49 22.76
CA PHE A 4 52.19 30.46 22.57
C PHE A 4 51.05 31.03 21.71
N LYS A 5 50.94 30.58 20.46
CA LYS A 5 49.78 30.91 19.60
C LYS A 5 48.65 29.97 19.91
N LEU A 6 47.60 30.45 20.58
CA LEU A 6 46.31 29.75 20.72
C LEU A 6 45.61 29.79 19.38
N VAL A 7 45.40 28.62 18.77
CA VAL A 7 44.49 28.42 17.65
C VAL A 7 43.14 28.08 18.22
N LEU A 8 42.19 29.01 18.21
CA LEU A 8 40.78 28.72 18.48
C LEU A 8 40.20 28.04 17.23
N ALA A 9 40.00 26.73 17.30
CA ALA A 9 39.19 25.99 16.35
C ALA A 9 37.73 26.20 16.71
N GLY A 10 37.05 27.09 15.99
CA GLY A 10 35.61 27.29 16.11
C GLY A 10 34.86 26.10 15.52
N LEU A 11 34.27 25.30 16.37
CA LEU A 11 33.33 24.23 15.99
C LEU A 11 31.99 24.89 15.62
N ALA A 12 31.75 25.12 14.34
CA ALA A 12 30.44 25.54 13.84
C ALA A 12 29.51 24.30 13.87
N ALA A 13 28.76 24.15 14.96
CA ALA A 13 27.65 23.23 15.01
C ALA A 13 26.56 23.79 14.09
N VAL A 14 26.45 23.27 12.89
CA VAL A 14 25.29 23.51 12.03
C VAL A 14 24.12 22.74 12.64
N LEU A 15 23.30 23.44 13.42
CA LEU A 15 21.99 22.96 13.83
C LEU A 15 21.09 22.93 12.57
N LEU A 16 21.05 21.80 11.90
CA LEU A 16 19.98 21.47 10.97
C LEU A 16 18.70 21.33 11.81
N SER A 17 18.07 22.46 12.10
CA SER A 17 16.69 22.47 12.53
C SER A 17 15.86 22.01 11.33
N GLY A 18 15.74 20.69 11.13
CA GLY A 18 14.66 20.14 10.34
C GLY A 18 13.38 20.68 10.94
N CYS A 19 12.61 21.45 10.18
CA CYS A 19 11.24 21.75 10.55
C CYS A 19 10.54 20.39 10.69
N ALA A 20 10.44 19.86 11.90
CA ALA A 20 9.55 18.75 12.19
C ALA A 20 8.15 19.24 11.81
N LEU A 21 7.66 18.79 10.67
CA LEU A 21 6.27 18.99 10.29
C LEU A 21 5.46 18.31 11.39
N ASN A 22 4.81 19.11 12.22
CA ASN A 22 3.97 18.57 13.29
C ASN A 22 2.69 18.03 12.65
N VAL A 23 2.72 16.73 12.32
CA VAL A 23 1.61 16.06 11.67
C VAL A 23 0.48 15.87 12.67
N ASP A 24 -0.75 16.34 12.34
CA ASP A 24 -1.90 16.27 13.24
C ASP A 24 -2.48 14.85 13.37
N THR A 25 -1.68 13.98 13.98
CA THR A 25 -2.08 12.59 14.24
C THR A 25 -3.23 12.50 15.25
N MET A 26 -3.32 13.45 16.18
CA MET A 26 -4.37 13.48 17.22
C MET A 26 -5.73 13.85 16.64
N GLY A 27 -5.79 14.87 15.79
CA GLY A 27 -7.04 15.26 15.13
C GLY A 27 -7.59 14.17 14.25
N VAL A 28 -6.71 13.48 13.49
CA VAL A 28 -7.13 12.36 12.65
C VAL A 28 -7.55 11.15 13.48
N ALA A 29 -6.84 10.82 14.55
CA ALA A 29 -7.22 9.73 15.45
C ALA A 29 -8.60 9.94 16.10
N GLY A 30 -8.97 11.19 16.37
CA GLY A 30 -10.24 11.57 16.99
C GLY A 30 -11.40 11.77 15.99
N MET A 31 -11.19 11.66 14.68
CA MET A 31 -12.25 11.90 13.71
C MET A 31 -13.35 10.83 13.78
N GLN A 32 -14.58 11.23 13.43
CA GLN A 32 -15.66 10.28 13.28
C GLN A 32 -15.43 9.42 12.04
N THR A 33 -15.37 8.10 12.21
CA THR A 33 -15.09 7.15 11.13
C THR A 33 -16.36 6.50 10.57
N THR A 34 -16.24 5.95 9.35
CA THR A 34 -17.26 5.08 8.73
C THR A 34 -17.64 3.90 9.64
N ARG A 35 -18.79 3.27 9.37
CA ARG A 35 -19.20 2.04 10.07
C ARG A 35 -18.65 0.75 9.46
N ASP A 36 -17.92 0.83 8.37
CA ASP A 36 -17.24 -0.31 7.76
C ASP A 36 -16.10 -0.81 8.67
N GLY A 37 -16.21 -2.05 9.13
CA GLY A 37 -15.29 -2.59 10.14
C GLY A 37 -13.84 -2.70 9.65
N PHE A 38 -13.63 -3.04 8.37
CA PHE A 38 -12.30 -3.08 7.79
C PHE A 38 -11.68 -1.68 7.68
N LYS A 39 -12.44 -0.73 7.16
CA LYS A 39 -11.98 0.65 6.99
C LYS A 39 -11.73 1.34 8.33
N GLN A 40 -12.55 1.07 9.36
CA GLN A 40 -12.29 1.54 10.73
C GLN A 40 -10.98 0.97 11.30
N ALA A 41 -10.76 -0.33 11.12
CA ALA A 41 -9.53 -0.96 11.57
C ALA A 41 -8.31 -0.41 10.80
N LEU A 42 -8.46 -0.22 9.49
CA LEU A 42 -7.40 0.33 8.63
C LEU A 42 -7.06 1.77 9.01
N HIS A 43 -8.06 2.60 9.31
CA HIS A 43 -7.85 3.93 9.86
C HIS A 43 -6.96 3.89 11.11
N LYS A 44 -7.27 3.03 12.08
CA LYS A 44 -6.51 2.91 13.33
C LYS A 44 -5.06 2.47 13.09
N GLU A 45 -4.86 1.50 12.22
CA GLU A 45 -3.52 0.99 11.89
C GLU A 45 -2.67 2.07 11.21
N TYR A 46 -3.22 2.82 10.26
CA TYR A 46 -2.47 3.90 9.61
C TYR A 46 -2.23 5.12 10.51
N VAL A 47 -3.14 5.43 11.45
CA VAL A 47 -2.86 6.43 12.49
C VAL A 47 -1.66 6.00 13.35
N ALA A 48 -1.59 4.70 13.70
CA ALA A 48 -0.48 4.18 14.48
C ALA A 48 0.85 4.26 13.72
N LEU A 49 0.86 3.95 12.42
CA LEU A 49 2.03 4.13 11.57
C LEU A 49 2.43 5.60 11.46
N ALA A 50 1.49 6.48 11.14
CA ALA A 50 1.76 7.92 11.04
C ALA A 50 2.37 8.48 12.33
N LYS A 51 1.90 7.98 13.49
CA LYS A 51 2.47 8.36 14.78
C LYS A 51 3.90 7.84 14.94
N SER A 52 4.17 6.60 14.54
CA SER A 52 5.52 6.01 14.61
C SER A 52 6.52 6.83 13.80
N GLU A 53 6.19 7.12 12.53
CA GLU A 53 7.04 7.93 11.66
C GLU A 53 7.26 9.35 12.21
N ASN A 54 6.20 9.97 12.74
CA ASN A 54 6.34 11.28 13.36
C ASN A 54 7.24 11.27 14.60
N ASP A 55 7.17 10.21 15.42
CA ASP A 55 8.01 10.04 16.60
C ASP A 55 9.50 9.77 16.20
N GLU A 56 9.73 9.22 15.03
CA GLU A 56 11.06 9.01 14.42
C GLU A 56 11.58 10.24 13.70
N GLY A 57 10.72 11.25 13.49
CA GLY A 57 11.07 12.49 12.80
C GLY A 57 10.90 12.44 11.28
N ASP A 58 10.33 11.35 10.74
CA ASP A 58 9.94 11.27 9.33
C ASP A 58 8.56 11.86 9.10
N GLY A 59 8.52 13.19 8.95
CA GLY A 59 7.29 13.91 8.69
C GLY A 59 6.65 13.57 7.34
N ALA A 60 7.42 13.16 6.34
CA ALA A 60 6.91 12.84 5.01
C ALA A 60 6.12 11.53 5.02
N ASP A 61 6.67 10.48 5.60
CA ASP A 61 5.99 9.21 5.73
C ASP A 61 4.87 9.26 6.78
N ALA A 62 5.04 10.04 7.85
CA ALA A 62 3.95 10.34 8.79
C ALA A 62 2.73 10.97 8.08
N GLU A 63 2.94 11.97 7.22
CA GLU A 63 1.86 12.61 6.46
C GLU A 63 1.24 11.65 5.44
N TYR A 64 2.05 10.83 4.77
CA TYR A 64 1.59 9.81 3.84
C TYR A 64 0.64 8.82 4.52
N PHE A 65 1.04 8.23 5.64
CA PHE A 65 0.19 7.29 6.37
C PHE A 65 -1.03 7.97 7.00
N LEU A 66 -0.90 9.23 7.42
CA LEU A 66 -2.03 10.00 7.92
C LEU A 66 -3.07 10.27 6.83
N GLY A 67 -2.65 10.50 5.59
CA GLY A 67 -3.53 10.59 4.43
C GLY A 67 -4.35 9.32 4.24
N LYS A 68 -3.69 8.15 4.25
CA LYS A 68 -4.36 6.85 4.18
C LYS A 68 -5.32 6.61 5.35
N ALA A 69 -4.96 7.06 6.55
CA ALA A 69 -5.83 6.99 7.72
C ALA A 69 -7.11 7.82 7.51
N LYS A 70 -6.98 9.05 7.03
CA LYS A 70 -8.12 9.93 6.74
C LYS A 70 -9.06 9.30 5.71
N ASP A 71 -8.51 8.82 4.60
CA ASP A 71 -9.29 8.20 3.52
C ASP A 71 -10.06 6.98 4.04
N ALA A 72 -9.40 6.09 4.77
CA ALA A 72 -10.06 4.93 5.38
C ALA A 72 -11.16 5.37 6.37
N GLY A 73 -10.89 6.37 7.21
CA GLY A 73 -11.87 6.92 8.16
C GLY A 73 -13.09 7.51 7.48
N LEU A 74 -12.91 8.18 6.34
CA LEU A 74 -14.01 8.72 5.51
C LEU A 74 -14.77 7.63 4.74
N GLY A 75 -14.32 6.38 4.79
CA GLY A 75 -14.96 5.27 4.08
C GLY A 75 -14.51 5.10 2.63
N LEU A 76 -13.44 5.78 2.21
CA LEU A 76 -12.85 5.59 0.89
C LEU A 76 -12.11 4.25 0.82
N ASP A 77 -11.88 3.77 -0.40
CA ASP A 77 -11.13 2.55 -0.63
C ASP A 77 -9.63 2.85 -0.61
N VAL A 78 -8.93 2.32 0.39
CA VAL A 78 -7.49 2.46 0.55
C VAL A 78 -6.82 1.12 0.21
N LEU A 79 -6.06 1.11 -0.87
CA LEU A 79 -5.36 -0.08 -1.34
C LEU A 79 -3.96 -0.21 -0.70
N PRO A 80 -3.40 -1.44 -0.63
CA PRO A 80 -1.99 -1.64 -0.29
C PRO A 80 -1.09 -0.90 -1.27
N GLN A 81 0.02 -0.33 -0.80
CA GLN A 81 1.00 0.37 -1.65
C GLN A 81 1.36 -0.45 -2.88
N GLN A 82 1.57 0.24 -4.01
CA GLN A 82 2.02 -0.38 -5.24
C GLN A 82 3.56 -0.43 -5.27
N MET A 83 4.09 -1.40 -6.00
CA MET A 83 5.54 -1.62 -6.08
C MET A 83 6.31 -0.43 -6.66
N GLY A 84 5.65 0.44 -7.42
CA GLY A 84 6.24 1.63 -8.02
C GLY A 84 6.20 2.88 -7.13
N GLU A 85 5.49 2.83 -6.00
CA GLU A 85 5.37 3.97 -5.08
C GLU A 85 6.60 4.15 -4.19
N ARG A 86 7.50 3.14 -4.13
CA ARG A 86 8.73 3.15 -3.33
C ARG A 86 9.93 2.70 -4.17
N ASN A 87 11.07 3.30 -3.90
CA ASN A 87 12.33 2.92 -4.55
C ASN A 87 13.01 1.74 -3.82
N LEU A 88 12.43 0.56 -3.94
CA LEU A 88 12.88 -0.63 -3.23
C LEU A 88 14.22 -1.17 -3.73
N PRO A 89 15.11 -1.68 -2.85
CA PRO A 89 16.32 -2.38 -3.26
C PRO A 89 16.01 -3.61 -4.12
N GLY A 90 16.76 -3.80 -5.22
CA GLY A 90 16.50 -4.86 -6.20
C GLY A 90 16.40 -6.27 -5.60
N LYS A 91 17.22 -6.57 -4.59
CA LYS A 91 17.24 -7.86 -3.89
C LYS A 91 15.97 -8.19 -3.10
N THR A 92 15.16 -7.18 -2.73
CA THR A 92 13.96 -7.35 -1.92
C THR A 92 12.68 -7.26 -2.73
N LYS A 93 12.72 -6.68 -3.93
CA LYS A 93 11.54 -6.48 -4.79
C LYS A 93 10.73 -7.75 -5.01
N GLY A 94 11.38 -8.88 -5.29
CA GLY A 94 10.69 -10.15 -5.54
C GLY A 94 9.89 -10.64 -4.33
N ALA A 95 10.46 -10.56 -3.13
CA ALA A 95 9.79 -10.99 -1.90
C ALA A 95 8.59 -10.09 -1.59
N ILE A 96 8.75 -8.77 -1.72
CA ILE A 96 7.68 -7.79 -1.47
C ILE A 96 6.56 -7.92 -2.50
N ALA A 97 6.88 -8.13 -3.79
CA ALA A 97 5.89 -8.35 -4.83
C ALA A 97 5.05 -9.63 -4.56
N ALA A 98 5.69 -10.71 -4.13
CA ALA A 98 5.00 -11.94 -3.75
C ALA A 98 4.09 -11.73 -2.52
N ALA A 99 4.56 -10.99 -1.52
CA ALA A 99 3.79 -10.63 -0.33
C ALA A 99 2.56 -9.79 -0.70
N ARG A 100 2.73 -8.78 -1.55
CA ARG A 100 1.62 -7.96 -2.06
C ARG A 100 0.56 -8.80 -2.78
N THR A 101 1.01 -9.71 -3.64
CA THR A 101 0.10 -10.61 -4.37
C THR A 101 -0.73 -11.45 -3.41
N GLN A 102 -0.13 -12.00 -2.35
CA GLN A 102 -0.86 -12.77 -1.34
C GLN A 102 -1.88 -11.91 -0.59
N LEU A 103 -1.49 -10.72 -0.16
CA LEU A 103 -2.36 -9.77 0.53
C LEU A 103 -3.57 -9.39 -0.32
N VAL A 104 -3.31 -8.89 -1.55
CA VAL A 104 -4.35 -8.45 -2.47
C VAL A 104 -5.31 -9.59 -2.79
N ASN A 105 -4.80 -10.80 -3.02
CA ASN A 105 -5.65 -11.97 -3.26
C ASN A 105 -6.57 -12.29 -2.08
N LYS A 106 -6.08 -12.22 -0.84
CA LYS A 106 -6.92 -12.44 0.34
C LYS A 106 -7.97 -11.34 0.51
N LEU A 107 -7.59 -10.07 0.35
CA LEU A 107 -8.52 -8.93 0.42
C LEU A 107 -9.62 -9.08 -0.65
N TRP A 108 -9.25 -9.38 -1.89
CA TRP A 108 -10.19 -9.61 -2.98
C TRP A 108 -11.15 -10.78 -2.73
N ASN A 109 -10.71 -11.80 -2.00
CA ASN A 109 -11.53 -12.92 -1.59
C ASN A 109 -12.30 -12.68 -0.26
N GLY A 110 -12.50 -11.42 0.11
CA GLY A 110 -13.42 -11.01 1.18
C GLY A 110 -12.81 -11.08 2.58
N ALA A 111 -11.48 -11.14 2.73
CA ALA A 111 -10.86 -11.15 4.05
C ALA A 111 -11.17 -9.89 4.86
N GLY A 112 -11.30 -8.73 4.20
CA GLY A 112 -11.69 -7.49 4.87
C GLY A 112 -13.02 -7.57 5.60
N GLU A 113 -14.00 -8.29 5.04
CA GLU A 113 -15.30 -8.51 5.67
C GLU A 113 -15.24 -9.57 6.78
N LEU A 114 -14.52 -10.68 6.55
CA LEU A 114 -14.47 -11.82 7.47
C LEU A 114 -13.58 -11.61 8.68
N THR A 115 -12.47 -10.92 8.48
CA THR A 115 -11.46 -10.67 9.50
C THR A 115 -10.95 -9.23 9.39
N PRO A 116 -11.78 -8.21 9.71
CA PRO A 116 -11.45 -6.79 9.53
C PRO A 116 -10.13 -6.39 10.17
N GLY A 117 -9.93 -6.73 11.43
CA GLY A 117 -8.71 -6.38 12.19
C GLY A 117 -7.44 -6.99 11.58
N PRO A 118 -7.33 -8.33 11.46
CA PRO A 118 -6.20 -8.98 10.80
C PRO A 118 -5.93 -8.46 9.38
N SER A 119 -6.99 -8.20 8.60
CA SER A 119 -6.85 -7.69 7.22
C SER A 119 -6.28 -6.27 7.19
N ALA A 120 -6.76 -5.39 8.05
CA ALA A 120 -6.24 -4.04 8.18
C ALA A 120 -4.79 -4.04 8.67
N ARG A 121 -4.49 -4.85 9.70
CA ARG A 121 -3.12 -5.00 10.20
C ARG A 121 -2.17 -5.54 9.13
N ALA A 122 -2.59 -6.54 8.35
CA ALA A 122 -1.78 -7.06 7.26
C ALA A 122 -1.47 -6.00 6.21
N GLN A 123 -2.45 -5.20 5.82
CA GLN A 123 -2.25 -4.12 4.85
C GLN A 123 -1.32 -3.04 5.39
N ALA A 124 -1.54 -2.56 6.59
CA ALA A 124 -0.71 -1.53 7.20
C ALA A 124 0.73 -2.00 7.40
N MET A 125 0.94 -3.23 7.91
CA MET A 125 2.27 -3.79 8.09
C MET A 125 2.99 -4.11 6.77
N PHE A 126 2.26 -4.38 5.70
CA PHE A 126 2.83 -4.49 4.36
C PHE A 126 3.36 -3.14 3.88
N ASP A 127 2.58 -2.07 4.03
CA ASP A 127 2.96 -0.73 3.65
C ASP A 127 4.14 -0.21 4.50
N CYS A 128 4.13 -0.48 5.80
CA CYS A 128 5.25 -0.26 6.71
C CYS A 128 6.52 -0.99 6.23
N TRP A 129 6.42 -2.28 5.87
CA TRP A 129 7.57 -3.02 5.35
C TRP A 129 8.12 -2.44 4.05
N MET A 130 7.26 -1.93 3.18
CA MET A 130 7.71 -1.26 1.95
C MET A 130 8.47 0.03 2.26
N GLN A 131 7.95 0.86 3.16
CA GLN A 131 8.55 2.12 3.57
C GLN A 131 9.92 1.87 4.22
N GLU A 132 9.97 1.08 5.26
CA GLU A 132 11.20 0.72 5.96
C GLU A 132 12.26 0.06 5.05
N GLN A 133 11.80 -0.72 4.07
CA GLN A 133 12.69 -1.35 3.11
C GLN A 133 13.25 -0.37 2.06
N GLU A 134 12.55 0.70 1.76
CA GLU A 134 13.05 1.80 0.94
C GLU A 134 14.16 2.54 1.66
N GLU A 135 13.96 2.92 2.91
CA GLU A 135 14.96 3.58 3.74
C GLU A 135 16.19 2.69 3.98
N ASN A 136 15.96 1.41 4.22
CA ASN A 136 16.98 0.37 4.38
C ASN A 136 18.08 0.72 5.40
N ASN A 137 17.75 1.50 6.42
CA ASN A 137 18.68 1.96 7.46
C ASN A 137 18.41 1.34 8.84
N GLN A 138 17.17 0.89 9.11
CA GLN A 138 16.72 0.35 10.39
C GLN A 138 16.33 -1.15 10.28
N PRO A 139 17.28 -2.11 10.36
CA PRO A 139 16.98 -3.53 10.15
C PRO A 139 15.93 -4.11 11.11
N ASP A 140 15.81 -3.54 12.30
CA ASP A 140 14.86 -3.99 13.32
C ASP A 140 13.44 -3.55 12.97
N HIS A 141 13.25 -2.37 12.44
CA HIS A 141 11.96 -1.87 11.96
C HIS A 141 11.51 -2.65 10.73
N ILE A 142 12.38 -2.84 9.74
CA ILE A 142 12.12 -3.71 8.57
C ILE A 142 11.63 -5.09 9.03
N ARG A 143 12.33 -5.67 10.03
CA ARG A 143 11.98 -6.98 10.58
C ARG A 143 10.62 -6.96 11.28
N ALA A 144 10.35 -5.95 12.10
CA ALA A 144 9.10 -5.81 12.84
C ALA A 144 7.90 -5.69 11.90
N CYS A 145 7.97 -4.81 10.89
CA CYS A 145 6.91 -4.63 9.89
C CYS A 145 6.69 -5.92 9.09
N ARG A 146 7.76 -6.57 8.63
CA ARG A 146 7.67 -7.83 7.89
C ARG A 146 7.05 -8.95 8.73
N GLN A 147 7.46 -9.09 10.00
CA GLN A 147 6.90 -10.11 10.90
C GLN A 147 5.44 -9.81 11.21
N GLY A 148 5.10 -8.55 11.49
CA GLY A 148 3.73 -8.10 11.70
C GLY A 148 2.83 -8.40 10.50
N PHE A 149 3.34 -8.16 9.29
CA PHE A 149 2.64 -8.52 8.05
C PHE A 149 2.35 -10.02 7.96
N HIS A 150 3.36 -10.88 8.13
CA HIS A 150 3.16 -12.33 8.01
C HIS A 150 2.24 -12.90 9.09
N ALA A 151 2.34 -12.41 10.32
CA ALA A 151 1.45 -12.82 11.40
C ALA A 151 0.00 -12.45 11.09
N ALA A 152 -0.26 -11.20 10.70
CA ALA A 152 -1.60 -10.73 10.37
C ALA A 152 -2.15 -11.44 9.12
N LEU A 153 -1.31 -11.67 8.10
CA LEU A 153 -1.69 -12.39 6.88
C LEU A 153 -2.11 -13.85 7.19
N PHE A 154 -1.48 -14.49 8.16
CA PHE A 154 -1.86 -15.82 8.62
C PHE A 154 -3.26 -15.85 9.22
N ASP A 155 -3.62 -14.82 9.98
CA ASP A 155 -4.92 -14.70 10.65
C ASP A 155 -6.07 -14.27 9.71
N MET A 156 -5.77 -13.83 8.49
CA MET A 156 -6.78 -13.47 7.50
C MET A 156 -7.54 -14.68 6.99
N LYS A 157 -8.85 -14.71 7.21
CA LYS A 157 -9.76 -15.68 6.60
C LYS A 157 -10.28 -15.15 5.27
N VAL A 158 -10.54 -16.06 4.35
CA VAL A 158 -11.14 -15.75 3.04
C VAL A 158 -12.46 -16.49 2.91
N LYS A 159 -13.38 -15.93 2.13
CA LYS A 159 -14.58 -16.69 1.72
C LYS A 159 -14.07 -17.91 0.97
N GLU A 160 -14.38 -19.10 1.48
CA GLU A 160 -14.13 -20.29 0.69
C GLU A 160 -14.89 -20.06 -0.62
N LYS A 161 -14.17 -20.02 -1.74
CA LYS A 161 -14.83 -20.23 -3.01
C LYS A 161 -15.61 -21.52 -2.80
N MET A 162 -16.94 -21.45 -2.84
CA MET A 162 -17.71 -22.62 -3.11
C MET A 162 -17.18 -23.12 -4.46
N MET A 163 -16.13 -23.92 -4.39
CA MET A 163 -15.90 -24.90 -5.44
C MET A 163 -17.18 -25.71 -5.37
N ALA A 164 -18.13 -25.34 -6.25
CA ALA A 164 -19.27 -26.19 -6.49
C ALA A 164 -18.70 -27.59 -6.52
N LYS A 165 -19.18 -28.47 -5.64
CA LYS A 165 -18.87 -29.89 -5.69
C LYS A 165 -19.19 -30.27 -7.13
N MET A 166 -18.19 -30.24 -7.99
CA MET A 166 -18.34 -30.79 -9.32
C MET A 166 -18.63 -32.25 -9.07
N PRO A 167 -19.81 -32.76 -9.47
CA PRO A 167 -20.07 -34.19 -9.36
C PRO A 167 -18.95 -34.88 -10.11
N ALA A 168 -18.21 -35.72 -9.41
CA ALA A 168 -17.18 -36.54 -10.01
C ALA A 168 -17.84 -37.36 -11.13
N LYS A 169 -17.51 -37.03 -12.37
CA LYS A 169 -18.03 -37.57 -13.65
C LYS A 169 -19.12 -36.72 -14.31
N MET A 170 -18.71 -35.60 -14.90
CA MET A 170 -19.34 -35.20 -16.16
C MET A 170 -18.41 -35.67 -17.31
N PRO A 171 -18.93 -36.27 -18.37
CA PRO A 171 -18.15 -36.65 -19.54
C PRO A 171 -17.58 -35.34 -20.12
N MET A 172 -16.26 -35.31 -20.38
CA MET A 172 -15.59 -34.16 -21.02
C MET A 172 -16.19 -33.96 -22.40
N LYS A 173 -17.25 -33.13 -22.49
CA LYS A 173 -17.63 -32.54 -23.75
C LYS A 173 -16.44 -31.71 -24.22
N LYS A 174 -15.86 -32.03 -25.39
CA LYS A 174 -14.78 -31.26 -25.97
C LYS A 174 -15.14 -29.78 -25.86
N MET A 175 -14.46 -29.07 -24.98
CA MET A 175 -14.58 -27.62 -24.92
C MET A 175 -14.07 -27.08 -26.25
N ALA A 176 -14.90 -26.24 -26.89
CA ALA A 176 -14.42 -25.40 -27.96
C ALA A 176 -13.18 -24.62 -27.45
N PRO A 177 -12.18 -24.36 -28.29
CA PRO A 177 -11.03 -23.53 -27.89
C PRO A 177 -11.56 -22.22 -27.31
N PRO A 178 -10.95 -21.72 -26.23
CA PRO A 178 -11.40 -20.48 -25.61
C PRO A 178 -11.50 -19.41 -26.69
N ALA A 179 -12.63 -18.70 -26.73
CA ALA A 179 -12.80 -17.55 -27.59
C ALA A 179 -11.54 -16.66 -27.43
N ARG A 180 -10.92 -16.27 -28.54
CA ARG A 180 -9.77 -15.39 -28.53
C ARG A 180 -10.09 -14.23 -27.61
N MET A 181 -9.29 -14.07 -26.54
CA MET A 181 -9.38 -12.85 -25.75
C MET A 181 -9.19 -11.67 -26.70
N PRO A 182 -10.06 -10.66 -26.65
CA PRO A 182 -9.87 -9.48 -27.47
C PRO A 182 -8.47 -8.92 -27.23
N ALA A 183 -7.83 -8.44 -28.28
CA ALA A 183 -6.51 -7.82 -28.16
C ALA A 183 -6.56 -6.68 -27.12
N PRO A 184 -5.50 -6.48 -26.34
CA PRO A 184 -5.51 -5.42 -25.33
C PRO A 184 -5.73 -4.06 -26.02
N TYR A 185 -6.67 -3.29 -25.49
CA TYR A 185 -6.89 -1.92 -25.94
C TYR A 185 -5.80 -1.04 -25.36
N VAL A 186 -5.10 -0.31 -26.23
CA VAL A 186 -4.06 0.64 -25.84
C VAL A 186 -4.55 2.05 -26.13
N VAL A 187 -4.57 2.89 -25.13
CA VAL A 187 -4.96 4.31 -25.22
C VAL A 187 -3.69 5.15 -25.12
N TYR A 188 -3.48 6.04 -26.06
CA TYR A 188 -2.34 6.96 -26.08
C TYR A 188 -2.77 8.35 -25.65
N PHE A 189 -1.97 8.97 -24.81
CA PHE A 189 -2.13 10.37 -24.42
C PHE A 189 -1.11 11.21 -25.18
N GLY A 190 -1.49 12.46 -25.49
CA GLY A 190 -0.53 13.43 -26.02
C GLY A 190 0.60 13.67 -25.00
N PHE A 191 1.78 14.05 -25.50
CA PHE A 191 2.91 14.40 -24.63
C PHE A 191 2.48 15.52 -23.66
N ASP A 192 2.72 15.30 -22.37
CA ASP A 192 2.34 16.21 -21.29
C ASP A 192 0.84 16.58 -21.21
N SER A 193 -0.03 15.62 -21.57
CA SER A 193 -1.48 15.81 -21.57
C SER A 193 -2.23 14.65 -20.94
N ALA A 194 -3.14 14.94 -20.02
CA ALA A 194 -4.09 13.98 -19.47
C ALA A 194 -5.40 13.88 -20.28
N ASN A 195 -5.54 14.63 -21.36
CA ASN A 195 -6.74 14.63 -22.16
C ASN A 195 -6.74 13.49 -23.18
N ILE A 196 -7.83 12.72 -23.18
CA ILE A 196 -8.06 11.66 -24.17
C ILE A 196 -8.60 12.31 -25.45
N THR A 197 -7.94 12.04 -26.58
CA THR A 197 -8.42 12.52 -27.90
C THR A 197 -9.71 11.79 -28.29
N GLU A 198 -10.48 12.36 -29.23
CA GLU A 198 -11.71 11.71 -29.73
C GLU A 198 -11.44 10.31 -30.30
N SER A 199 -10.32 10.14 -31.01
CA SER A 199 -9.93 8.86 -31.61
C SER A 199 -9.61 7.82 -30.53
N GLU A 200 -9.00 8.21 -29.42
CA GLU A 200 -8.71 7.32 -28.29
C GLU A 200 -9.98 7.03 -27.46
N MET A 201 -10.91 7.99 -27.38
CA MET A 201 -12.20 7.79 -26.73
C MET A 201 -13.05 6.74 -27.45
N VAL A 202 -12.93 6.59 -28.75
CA VAL A 202 -13.58 5.51 -29.51
C VAL A 202 -13.08 4.15 -29.04
N LYS A 203 -11.78 3.99 -28.82
CA LYS A 203 -11.18 2.74 -28.29
C LYS A 203 -11.69 2.42 -26.88
N VAL A 204 -11.82 3.40 -26.01
CA VAL A 204 -12.38 3.25 -24.67
C VAL A 204 -13.83 2.76 -24.74
N LYS A 205 -14.65 3.37 -25.61
CA LYS A 205 -16.05 2.96 -25.80
C LYS A 205 -16.16 1.55 -26.37
N GLN A 206 -15.29 1.17 -27.30
CA GLN A 206 -15.25 -0.19 -27.86
C GLN A 206 -14.84 -1.21 -26.79
N ALA A 207 -13.79 -0.94 -26.02
CA ALA A 207 -13.40 -1.81 -24.91
C ALA A 207 -14.55 -2.03 -23.92
N TYR A 208 -15.26 -0.96 -23.56
CA TYR A 208 -16.42 -1.04 -22.67
C TYR A 208 -17.57 -1.88 -23.26
N ALA A 209 -17.80 -1.78 -24.55
CA ALA A 209 -18.81 -2.59 -25.24
C ALA A 209 -18.43 -4.08 -25.25
N ASP A 210 -17.17 -4.40 -25.53
CA ASP A 210 -16.67 -5.78 -25.63
C ASP A 210 -16.61 -6.49 -24.26
N TYR A 211 -16.51 -5.74 -23.15
CA TYR A 211 -16.53 -6.30 -21.80
C TYR A 211 -17.95 -6.47 -21.20
N ARG A 212 -18.98 -5.97 -21.88
CA ARG A 212 -20.38 -6.13 -21.41
C ARG A 212 -21.09 -7.40 -21.89
N LEU A 213 -20.42 -8.20 -22.71
CA LEU A 213 -20.90 -9.50 -23.19
C LEU A 213 -20.35 -10.63 -22.31
#